data_c464d5b5b29f537cb896bd172639dfbc
#
_entry.id   c464d5b5b29f537cb896bd172639dfbc
#
_cell.length_a   1.000
_cell.length_b   1.000
_cell.length_c   1.000
_cell.angle_alpha   90.00
_cell.angle_beta   90.00
_cell.angle_gamma   90.00
#
_symmetry.space_group_name_H-M   'P 1'
#
loop_
_entity.id
_entity.type
_entity.pdbx_description
1 polymer ?
#
loop_
_entity_poly.entity_id
_entity_poly.type
_entity_poly.pdbx_seq_one_letter_code
_entity_poly.pdbx_strand_id
1 'polypeptide(L)'
;VGSEMCIRDSRNEMLPQYKGTREAAPEELLTQLPLIQRMLTALGVTYIEKPGFEGDDVIATLATMGDKAGYHTLVLSGDRDAFQLVDDNVTVLYPGHHFKDLKHMTPQSIIDKYKVTPAQYPDLAALRGETADNIPGVPGVGDGFAAKWINQFGSLDGICEHADEIGGKKGESLRANIDQVKLNRKVNALVRDVDLGVDIEDLTFGTVDVAQIDALFKELEFGPRTKSRVLKTFNTGAKASNTSGAGESTNNEQNEQDSSLDLNLPEPTSITAPEQFDEWVKAHRVEVKVPGEIADFTVSDYGDGSQRHAICG
;
A
#
# COMPACT_ATOMS: atom_id res chain seq x y z
N VAL A 1 -6.99 7.67 1.91
CA VAL A 1 -5.57 7.72 2.27
C VAL A 1 -5.50 8.08 3.74
N GLY A 2 -5.33 7.07 4.60
CA GLY A 2 -5.15 7.30 6.03
C GLY A 2 -3.82 7.99 6.28
N SER A 3 -3.84 9.16 6.90
CA SER A 3 -2.63 9.79 7.39
C SER A 3 -2.22 9.09 8.69
N GLU A 4 -1.03 8.50 8.75
CA GLU A 4 -0.47 7.91 9.99
C GLU A 4 -0.24 8.94 11.11
N MET A 5 -0.60 10.20 10.89
CA MET A 5 -0.51 11.27 11.89
C MET A 5 -1.70 11.32 12.84
N CYS A 6 -2.77 10.55 12.58
CA CYS A 6 -3.88 10.44 13.52
C CYS A 6 -3.48 9.50 14.67
N ILE A 7 -3.05 10.10 15.68
CA ILE A 7 -2.95 9.75 17.10
C ILE A 7 -3.01 8.24 17.41
N ARG A 8 -1.85 7.71 17.71
CA ARG A 8 -1.54 6.34 18.16
C ARG A 8 -1.99 6.03 19.60
N ASP A 9 -2.93 6.80 20.15
CA ASP A 9 -3.12 6.87 21.60
C ASP A 9 -3.42 5.52 22.24
N SER A 10 -4.34 4.73 21.69
CA SER A 10 -4.72 3.46 22.30
C SER A 10 -3.61 2.38 22.25
N ARG A 11 -2.83 2.30 21.17
CA ARG A 11 -1.72 1.35 21.06
C ARG A 11 -0.52 1.78 21.88
N ASN A 12 -0.23 3.09 21.96
CA ASN A 12 0.83 3.62 22.81
C ASN A 12 0.51 3.50 24.30
N GLU A 13 -0.76 3.54 24.69
CA GLU A 13 -1.17 3.26 26.08
C GLU A 13 -0.89 1.79 26.45
N MET A 14 -1.16 0.86 25.53
CA MET A 14 -0.88 -0.58 25.73
C MET A 14 0.61 -0.92 25.64
N LEU A 15 1.33 -0.33 24.68
CA LEU A 15 2.73 -0.58 24.40
C LEU A 15 3.48 0.74 24.16
N PRO A 16 4.04 1.38 25.22
CA PRO A 16 4.66 2.70 25.12
C PRO A 16 5.77 2.84 24.07
N GLN A 17 6.47 1.75 23.77
CA GLN A 17 7.51 1.72 22.73
C GLN A 17 6.97 1.51 21.31
N TYR A 18 5.66 1.33 21.10
CA TYR A 18 5.05 1.13 19.79
C TYR A 18 5.42 2.24 18.81
N LYS A 19 5.97 1.86 17.65
CA LYS A 19 6.49 2.77 16.62
C LYS A 19 7.52 3.81 17.15
N GLY A 20 8.08 3.61 18.35
CA GLY A 20 8.98 4.55 19.02
C GLY A 20 10.34 4.72 18.34
N THR A 21 10.73 3.80 17.46
CA THR A 21 11.96 3.84 16.66
C THR A 21 11.79 4.53 15.32
N ARG A 22 10.56 4.91 14.94
CA ARG A 22 10.31 5.62 13.68
C ARG A 22 10.79 7.06 13.78
N GLU A 23 11.57 7.49 12.81
CA GLU A 23 11.94 8.89 12.66
C GLU A 23 10.70 9.75 12.37
N ALA A 24 10.72 10.99 12.85
CA ALA A 24 9.68 11.95 12.52
C ALA A 24 9.66 12.19 10.99
N ALA A 25 8.46 12.28 10.43
CA ALA A 25 8.33 12.62 9.02
C ALA A 25 8.95 14.00 8.74
N PRO A 26 9.69 14.18 7.63
CA PRO A 26 10.23 15.47 7.24
C PRO A 26 9.13 16.55 7.18
N GLU A 27 9.44 17.76 7.60
CA GLU A 27 8.48 18.87 7.61
C GLU A 27 7.94 19.17 6.21
N GLU A 28 8.78 19.00 5.19
CA GLU A 28 8.41 19.16 3.78
C GLU A 28 7.32 18.17 3.35
N LEU A 29 7.32 16.95 3.90
CA LEU A 29 6.26 15.98 3.64
C LEU A 29 4.98 16.37 4.36
N LEU A 30 5.07 16.81 5.61
CA LEU A 30 3.91 17.22 6.40
C LEU A 30 3.16 18.38 5.76
N THR A 31 3.86 19.34 5.16
CA THR A 31 3.26 20.48 4.44
C THR A 31 2.54 20.06 3.14
N GLN A 32 2.86 18.90 2.58
CA GLN A 32 2.22 18.38 1.36
C GLN A 32 0.91 17.64 1.64
N LEU A 33 0.68 17.14 2.86
CA LEU A 33 -0.54 16.37 3.17
C LEU A 33 -1.83 17.15 2.92
N PRO A 34 -1.96 18.43 3.31
CA PRO A 34 -3.13 19.23 2.99
C PRO A 34 -3.35 19.42 1.47
N LEU A 35 -2.27 19.47 0.69
CA LEU A 35 -2.35 19.56 -0.77
C LEU A 35 -2.88 18.27 -1.38
N ILE A 36 -2.50 17.11 -0.84
CA ILE A 36 -3.04 15.80 -1.24
C ILE A 36 -4.54 15.74 -0.94
N GLN A 37 -4.97 16.16 0.25
CA GLN A 37 -6.39 16.20 0.61
C GLN A 37 -7.19 17.10 -0.34
N ARG A 38 -6.70 18.30 -0.63
CA ARG A 38 -7.31 19.24 -1.60
C ARG A 38 -7.44 18.61 -2.99
N MET A 39 -6.39 17.91 -3.44
CA MET A 39 -6.40 17.21 -4.73
C MET A 39 -7.41 16.08 -4.75
N LEU A 40 -7.44 15.22 -3.73
CA LEU A 40 -8.42 14.12 -3.63
C LEU A 40 -9.86 14.65 -3.64
N THR A 41 -10.14 15.70 -2.88
CA THR A 41 -11.45 16.35 -2.85
C THR A 41 -11.83 16.90 -4.23
N ALA A 42 -10.90 17.59 -4.90
CA ALA A 42 -11.13 18.13 -6.25
C ALA A 42 -11.36 17.03 -7.31
N LEU A 43 -10.78 15.85 -7.10
CA LEU A 43 -11.00 14.66 -7.93
C LEU A 43 -12.29 13.90 -7.60
N GLY A 44 -13.08 14.34 -6.62
CA GLY A 44 -14.28 13.65 -6.17
C GLY A 44 -14.00 12.38 -5.38
N VAL A 45 -12.80 12.22 -4.84
CA VAL A 45 -12.43 11.08 -3.98
C VAL A 45 -12.75 11.42 -2.53
N THR A 46 -13.51 10.57 -1.87
CA THR A 46 -13.81 10.74 -0.45
C THR A 46 -12.55 10.50 0.39
N TYR A 47 -12.20 11.46 1.21
CA TYR A 47 -11.12 11.37 2.19
C TYR A 47 -11.73 11.27 3.59
N ILE A 48 -11.34 10.23 4.33
CA ILE A 48 -11.85 9.98 5.69
C ILE A 48 -10.67 9.91 6.65
N GLU A 49 -10.80 10.61 7.74
CA GLU A 49 -9.86 10.69 8.84
C GLU A 49 -10.64 10.68 10.15
N LYS A 50 -10.15 9.94 11.16
CA LYS A 50 -10.78 9.90 12.49
C LYS A 50 -9.72 10.13 13.55
N PRO A 51 -9.77 11.28 14.28
CA PRO A 51 -8.86 11.52 15.38
C PRO A 51 -8.93 10.41 16.44
N GLY A 52 -7.77 9.98 16.94
CA GLY A 52 -7.68 8.91 17.94
C GLY A 52 -7.54 7.51 17.37
N PHE A 53 -7.63 7.33 16.05
CA PHE A 53 -7.48 6.04 15.38
C PHE A 53 -6.41 6.09 14.28
N GLU A 54 -5.76 4.97 14.03
CA GLU A 54 -4.83 4.86 12.91
C GLU A 54 -5.59 4.70 11.58
N GLY A 55 -4.96 5.06 10.46
CA GLY A 55 -5.55 4.89 9.13
C GLY A 55 -5.97 3.44 8.85
N ASP A 56 -5.22 2.46 9.40
CA ASP A 56 -5.53 1.04 9.24
C ASP A 56 -6.81 0.64 9.97
N ASP A 57 -7.16 1.29 11.10
CA ASP A 57 -8.43 1.07 11.80
C ASP A 57 -9.61 1.64 10.99
N VAL A 58 -9.41 2.80 10.34
CA VAL A 58 -10.40 3.38 9.41
C VAL A 58 -10.62 2.44 8.23
N ILE A 59 -9.54 1.95 7.62
CA ILE A 59 -9.60 0.97 6.52
C ILE A 59 -10.31 -0.31 6.95
N ALA A 60 -9.98 -0.83 8.14
CA ALA A 60 -10.58 -2.06 8.67
C ALA A 60 -12.09 -1.88 8.93
N THR A 61 -12.48 -0.72 9.43
CA THR A 61 -13.89 -0.38 9.65
C THR A 61 -14.64 -0.29 8.32
N LEU A 62 -14.10 0.43 7.32
CA LEU A 62 -14.70 0.54 6.00
C LEU A 62 -14.80 -0.81 5.29
N ALA A 63 -13.75 -1.66 5.36
CA ALA A 63 -13.77 -2.99 4.80
C ALA A 63 -14.87 -3.85 5.44
N THR A 64 -15.02 -3.75 6.77
CA THR A 64 -16.06 -4.48 7.52
C THR A 64 -17.47 -3.96 7.18
N MET A 65 -17.64 -2.66 6.98
CA MET A 65 -18.91 -2.07 6.52
C MET A 65 -19.26 -2.55 5.12
N GLY A 66 -18.29 -2.54 4.21
CA GLY A 66 -18.46 -3.03 2.83
C GLY A 66 -18.86 -4.50 2.79
N ASP A 67 -18.18 -5.36 3.54
CA ASP A 67 -18.50 -6.78 3.64
C ASP A 67 -19.92 -7.02 4.16
N LYS A 68 -20.32 -6.35 5.25
CA LYS A 68 -21.68 -6.44 5.79
C LYS A 68 -22.77 -5.96 4.82
N ALA A 69 -22.44 -5.00 3.96
CA ALA A 69 -23.33 -4.50 2.94
C ALA A 69 -23.30 -5.34 1.64
N GLY A 70 -22.48 -6.39 1.58
CA GLY A 70 -22.37 -7.29 0.44
C GLY A 70 -21.53 -6.75 -0.72
N TYR A 71 -20.68 -5.76 -0.49
CA TYR A 71 -19.74 -5.23 -1.48
C TYR A 71 -18.48 -6.09 -1.57
N HIS A 72 -17.92 -6.20 -2.77
CA HIS A 72 -16.54 -6.63 -2.94
C HIS A 72 -15.60 -5.47 -2.65
N THR A 73 -14.85 -5.56 -1.58
CA THR A 73 -13.95 -4.50 -1.11
C THR A 73 -12.52 -4.78 -1.54
N LEU A 74 -11.89 -3.80 -2.17
CA LEU A 74 -10.47 -3.83 -2.52
C LEU A 74 -9.71 -2.86 -1.61
N VAL A 75 -8.87 -3.39 -0.75
CA VAL A 75 -8.03 -2.62 0.17
C VAL A 75 -6.63 -2.47 -0.43
N LEU A 76 -6.24 -1.26 -0.83
CA LEU A 76 -4.87 -0.98 -1.28
C LEU A 76 -4.03 -0.58 -0.08
N SER A 77 -3.18 -1.48 0.40
CA SER A 77 -2.28 -1.22 1.52
C SER A 77 -0.94 -1.94 1.36
N GLY A 78 0.14 -1.25 1.74
CA GLY A 78 1.48 -1.84 1.92
C GLY A 78 1.68 -2.46 3.29
N ASP A 79 0.72 -2.33 4.21
CA ASP A 79 0.79 -2.93 5.53
C ASP A 79 0.25 -4.37 5.50
N ARG A 80 0.98 -5.26 6.15
CA ARG A 80 0.61 -6.68 6.26
C ARG A 80 -0.48 -6.91 7.30
N ASP A 81 -0.67 -5.98 8.22
CA ASP A 81 -1.74 -6.09 9.21
C ASP A 81 -3.12 -6.06 8.54
N ALA A 82 -3.24 -5.44 7.35
CA ALA A 82 -4.42 -5.53 6.52
C ALA A 82 -4.80 -6.95 6.08
N PHE A 83 -3.87 -7.92 6.13
CA PHE A 83 -4.17 -9.32 5.76
C PHE A 83 -5.21 -9.98 6.66
N GLN A 84 -5.37 -9.50 7.89
CA GLN A 84 -6.43 -9.95 8.78
C GLN A 84 -7.84 -9.57 8.33
N LEU A 85 -7.95 -8.67 7.32
CA LEU A 85 -9.23 -8.21 6.76
C LEU A 85 -9.72 -9.12 5.62
N VAL A 86 -8.81 -9.92 5.06
CA VAL A 86 -9.08 -10.71 3.86
C VAL A 86 -10.08 -11.83 4.14
N ASP A 87 -11.12 -11.89 3.32
CA ASP A 87 -12.11 -12.95 3.27
C ASP A 87 -12.62 -13.14 1.83
N ASP A 88 -13.80 -13.74 1.63
CA ASP A 88 -14.37 -13.99 0.31
C ASP A 88 -14.82 -12.69 -0.40
N ASN A 89 -15.10 -11.63 0.34
CA ASN A 89 -15.54 -10.32 -0.16
C ASN A 89 -14.46 -9.23 -0.06
N VAL A 90 -13.43 -9.41 0.76
CA VAL A 90 -12.36 -8.43 0.96
C VAL A 90 -11.04 -8.96 0.42
N THR A 91 -10.47 -8.25 -0.55
CA THR A 91 -9.16 -8.55 -1.13
C THR A 91 -8.19 -7.40 -0.85
N VAL A 92 -6.99 -7.71 -0.34
CA VAL A 92 -5.94 -6.72 -0.18
C VAL A 92 -5.06 -6.68 -1.43
N LEU A 93 -4.97 -5.50 -2.03
CA LEU A 93 -4.03 -5.20 -3.11
C LEU A 93 -2.71 -4.77 -2.48
N TYR A 94 -1.77 -5.71 -2.40
CA TYR A 94 -0.48 -5.49 -1.76
C TYR A 94 0.55 -5.06 -2.80
N PRO A 95 1.14 -3.85 -2.71
CA PRO A 95 2.13 -3.38 -3.66
C PRO A 95 3.42 -4.22 -3.56
N GLY A 96 3.92 -4.66 -4.72
CA GLY A 96 5.23 -5.25 -4.85
C GLY A 96 6.34 -4.19 -4.88
N HIS A 97 7.47 -4.52 -5.50
CA HIS A 97 8.55 -3.55 -5.70
C HIS A 97 8.16 -2.39 -6.62
N HIS A 98 7.19 -2.61 -7.51
CA HIS A 98 6.65 -1.58 -8.40
C HIS A 98 5.14 -1.49 -8.20
N PHE A 99 4.59 -0.27 -8.29
CA PHE A 99 3.14 -0.02 -8.18
C PHE A 99 2.31 -0.76 -9.25
N LYS A 100 2.96 -1.24 -10.31
CA LYS A 100 2.33 -2.08 -11.35
C LYS A 100 2.18 -3.54 -10.93
N ASP A 101 2.91 -3.98 -9.91
CA ASP A 101 2.95 -5.37 -9.46
C ASP A 101 2.08 -5.56 -8.21
N LEU A 102 0.80 -5.18 -8.30
CA LEU A 102 -0.15 -5.39 -7.22
C LEU A 102 -0.43 -6.89 -7.06
N LYS A 103 -0.15 -7.41 -5.89
CA LYS A 103 -0.49 -8.78 -5.50
C LYS A 103 -1.87 -8.80 -4.88
N HIS A 104 -2.77 -9.56 -5.46
CA HIS A 104 -4.10 -9.79 -4.89
C HIS A 104 -3.98 -10.81 -3.76
N MET A 105 -4.08 -10.32 -2.53
CA MET A 105 -4.02 -11.15 -1.34
C MET A 105 -5.43 -11.65 -1.03
N THR A 106 -5.67 -12.89 -1.42
CA THR A 106 -6.90 -13.64 -1.16
C THR A 106 -6.68 -14.60 0.01
N PRO A 107 -7.72 -15.22 0.61
CA PRO A 107 -7.54 -16.22 1.66
C PRO A 107 -6.54 -17.30 1.28
N GLN A 108 -6.65 -17.83 0.05
CA GLN A 108 -5.77 -18.89 -0.43
C GLN A 108 -4.31 -18.40 -0.55
N SER A 109 -4.08 -17.17 -1.07
CA SER A 109 -2.72 -16.63 -1.21
C SER A 109 -2.03 -16.41 0.14
N ILE A 110 -2.79 -16.07 1.19
CA ILE A 110 -2.28 -15.94 2.56
C ILE A 110 -1.92 -17.32 3.12
N ILE A 111 -2.80 -18.30 2.95
CA ILE A 111 -2.55 -19.68 3.38
C ILE A 111 -1.32 -20.25 2.66
N ASP A 112 -1.21 -20.03 1.35
CA ASP A 112 -0.08 -20.54 0.56
C ASP A 112 1.24 -19.95 1.00
N LYS A 113 1.25 -18.68 1.35
CA LYS A 113 2.46 -17.95 1.72
C LYS A 113 2.83 -18.11 3.19
N TYR A 114 1.87 -17.93 4.09
CA TYR A 114 2.12 -17.85 5.54
C TYR A 114 1.71 -19.11 6.29
N LYS A 115 1.02 -20.05 5.64
CA LYS A 115 0.51 -21.31 6.21
C LYS A 115 -0.48 -21.13 7.36
N VAL A 116 -1.16 -19.98 7.39
CA VAL A 116 -2.23 -19.63 8.33
C VAL A 116 -3.37 -18.97 7.56
N THR A 117 -4.58 -19.02 8.11
CA THR A 117 -5.73 -18.28 7.57
C THR A 117 -5.57 -16.77 7.81
N PRO A 118 -6.30 -15.90 7.07
CA PRO A 118 -6.33 -14.45 7.37
C PRO A 118 -6.69 -14.15 8.82
N ALA A 119 -7.67 -14.84 9.38
CA ALA A 119 -8.09 -14.67 10.79
C ALA A 119 -6.99 -15.03 11.80
N GLN A 120 -6.08 -15.95 11.43
CA GLN A 120 -4.94 -16.36 12.25
C GLN A 120 -3.68 -15.51 12.02
N TYR A 121 -3.69 -14.62 11.02
CA TYR A 121 -2.54 -13.80 10.71
C TYR A 121 -2.09 -12.90 11.88
N PRO A 122 -3.00 -12.26 12.64
CA PRO A 122 -2.61 -11.50 13.84
C PRO A 122 -1.93 -12.34 14.91
N ASP A 123 -2.28 -13.61 15.06
CA ASP A 123 -1.63 -14.55 15.99
C ASP A 123 -0.18 -14.85 15.54
N LEU A 124 0.00 -15.04 14.24
CA LEU A 124 1.33 -15.22 13.64
C LEU A 124 2.20 -13.98 13.85
N ALA A 125 1.65 -12.79 13.57
CA ALA A 125 2.34 -11.52 13.76
C ALA A 125 2.71 -11.30 15.24
N ALA A 126 1.82 -11.63 16.19
CA ALA A 126 2.07 -11.52 17.61
C ALA A 126 3.24 -12.41 18.10
N LEU A 127 3.32 -13.64 17.59
CA LEU A 127 4.42 -14.58 17.91
C LEU A 127 5.75 -14.16 17.29
N ARG A 128 5.73 -13.74 16.01
CA ARG A 128 6.91 -13.30 15.27
C ARG A 128 7.45 -11.98 15.78
N GLY A 129 6.57 -11.08 16.20
CA GLY A 129 6.87 -9.66 16.41
C GLY A 129 6.90 -8.87 15.11
N GLU A 130 6.97 -7.54 15.22
CA GLU A 130 7.06 -6.63 14.09
C GLU A 130 8.13 -5.58 14.39
N THR A 131 9.31 -5.74 13.78
CA THR A 131 10.46 -4.85 14.02
C THR A 131 10.18 -3.43 13.56
N ALA A 132 9.44 -3.26 12.46
CA ALA A 132 9.09 -1.94 11.92
C ALA A 132 8.22 -1.12 12.89
N ASP A 133 7.43 -1.81 13.74
CA ASP A 133 6.55 -1.21 14.75
C ASP A 133 7.11 -1.30 16.17
N ASN A 134 8.35 -1.76 16.28
CA ASN A 134 8.99 -1.95 17.58
C ASN A 134 8.22 -2.89 18.53
N ILE A 135 7.60 -3.93 17.95
CA ILE A 135 6.88 -4.98 18.68
C ILE A 135 7.79 -6.20 18.81
N PRO A 136 8.23 -6.55 20.03
CA PRO A 136 9.11 -7.71 20.23
C PRO A 136 8.32 -9.01 20.09
N GLY A 137 8.86 -9.95 19.28
CA GLY A 137 8.33 -11.30 19.19
C GLY A 137 8.98 -12.28 20.16
N VAL A 138 8.59 -13.55 20.06
CA VAL A 138 9.23 -14.64 20.80
C VAL A 138 10.63 -14.89 20.22
N PRO A 139 11.71 -14.79 21.02
CA PRO A 139 13.07 -15.00 20.54
C PRO A 139 13.25 -16.33 19.81
N GLY A 140 13.75 -16.25 18.57
CA GLY A 140 14.00 -17.40 17.70
C GLY A 140 12.76 -18.00 17.01
N VAL A 141 11.60 -17.33 17.10
CA VAL A 141 10.36 -17.71 16.43
C VAL A 141 10.10 -16.76 15.28
N GLY A 142 10.13 -17.29 14.06
CA GLY A 142 9.70 -16.60 12.83
C GLY A 142 8.45 -17.25 12.27
N ASP A 143 8.01 -16.79 11.08
CA ASP A 143 6.76 -17.22 10.42
C ASP A 143 6.57 -18.74 10.42
N GLY A 144 7.62 -19.52 10.07
CA GLY A 144 7.50 -20.98 9.97
C GLY A 144 7.20 -21.67 11.30
N PHE A 145 7.81 -21.22 12.41
CA PHE A 145 7.51 -21.80 13.74
C PHE A 145 6.18 -21.30 14.28
N ALA A 146 5.87 -20.02 14.11
CA ALA A 146 4.60 -19.46 14.50
C ALA A 146 3.43 -20.18 13.78
N ALA A 147 3.51 -20.33 12.45
CA ALA A 147 2.51 -21.05 11.68
C ALA A 147 2.37 -22.51 12.10
N LYS A 148 3.50 -23.20 12.37
CA LYS A 148 3.46 -24.58 12.86
C LYS A 148 2.68 -24.70 14.18
N TRP A 149 2.93 -23.80 15.13
CA TRP A 149 2.22 -23.82 16.41
C TRP A 149 0.76 -23.47 16.25
N ILE A 150 0.41 -22.47 15.42
CA ILE A 150 -0.96 -22.10 15.12
C ILE A 150 -1.73 -23.28 14.50
N ASN A 151 -1.11 -23.97 13.55
CA ASN A 151 -1.73 -25.16 12.92
C ASN A 151 -1.90 -26.34 13.89
N GLN A 152 -1.02 -26.44 14.89
CA GLN A 152 -1.08 -27.50 15.91
C GLN A 152 -2.12 -27.23 16.99
N PHE A 153 -2.21 -25.98 17.45
CA PHE A 153 -3.02 -25.58 18.64
C PHE A 153 -4.21 -24.67 18.26
N GLY A 154 -4.38 -24.35 16.98
CA GLY A 154 -5.52 -23.61 16.45
C GLY A 154 -5.41 -22.09 16.54
N SER A 155 -4.93 -21.55 17.65
CA SER A 155 -4.84 -20.11 17.92
C SER A 155 -3.70 -19.78 18.88
N LEU A 156 -3.44 -18.49 19.06
CA LEU A 156 -2.50 -18.01 20.07
C LEU A 156 -2.90 -18.44 21.49
N ASP A 157 -4.18 -18.37 21.81
CA ASP A 157 -4.68 -18.80 23.12
C ASP A 157 -4.44 -20.29 23.33
N GLY A 158 -4.73 -21.14 22.34
CA GLY A 158 -4.42 -22.56 22.39
C GLY A 158 -2.91 -22.84 22.54
N ILE A 159 -2.05 -22.06 21.88
CA ILE A 159 -0.59 -22.14 22.04
C ILE A 159 -0.18 -21.80 23.48
N CYS A 160 -0.77 -20.76 24.07
CA CYS A 160 -0.47 -20.34 25.44
C CYS A 160 -0.95 -21.37 26.48
N GLU A 161 -2.12 -21.97 26.26
CA GLU A 161 -2.67 -23.02 27.13
C GLU A 161 -1.82 -24.30 27.12
N HIS A 162 -1.22 -24.62 25.97
CA HIS A 162 -0.37 -25.81 25.78
C HIS A 162 1.12 -25.50 25.73
N ALA A 163 1.55 -24.35 26.28
CA ALA A 163 2.94 -23.89 26.19
C ALA A 163 3.93 -24.87 26.84
N ASP A 164 3.50 -25.64 27.82
CA ASP A 164 4.33 -26.65 28.49
C ASP A 164 4.57 -27.90 27.63
N GLU A 165 3.74 -28.16 26.64
CA GLU A 165 3.91 -29.22 25.67
C GLU A 165 4.95 -28.88 24.59
N ILE A 166 5.27 -27.60 24.44
CA ILE A 166 6.23 -27.10 23.46
C ILE A 166 7.64 -27.21 24.04
N GLY A 167 8.37 -28.21 23.58
CA GLY A 167 9.73 -28.50 24.07
C GLY A 167 10.81 -27.60 23.46
N GLY A 168 12.01 -27.70 24.06
CA GLY A 168 13.23 -27.06 23.59
C GLY A 168 13.29 -25.56 23.85
N LYS A 169 14.38 -24.91 23.37
CA LYS A 169 14.66 -23.50 23.64
C LYS A 169 13.55 -22.55 23.19
N LYS A 170 12.82 -22.88 22.12
CA LYS A 170 11.72 -22.05 21.63
C LYS A 170 10.48 -22.12 22.53
N GLY A 171 10.18 -23.30 23.10
CA GLY A 171 9.13 -23.45 24.09
C GLY A 171 9.47 -22.71 25.39
N GLU A 172 10.72 -22.76 25.82
CA GLU A 172 11.20 -21.94 26.96
C GLU A 172 11.06 -20.45 26.67
N SER A 173 11.47 -20.01 25.48
CA SER A 173 11.31 -18.61 25.04
C SER A 173 9.84 -18.20 24.99
N LEU A 174 8.93 -19.06 24.52
CA LEU A 174 7.49 -18.79 24.51
C LEU A 174 6.96 -18.59 25.92
N ARG A 175 7.21 -19.53 26.83
CA ARG A 175 6.77 -19.45 28.24
C ARG A 175 7.25 -18.19 28.94
N ALA A 176 8.48 -17.77 28.66
CA ALA A 176 9.04 -16.53 29.22
C ALA A 176 8.41 -15.25 28.64
N ASN A 177 7.67 -15.34 27.52
CA ASN A 177 7.14 -14.19 26.79
C ASN A 177 5.62 -14.25 26.54
N ILE A 178 4.87 -15.10 27.27
CA ILE A 178 3.42 -15.28 27.08
C ILE A 178 2.68 -13.95 27.22
N ASP A 179 2.96 -13.16 28.26
CA ASP A 179 2.29 -11.88 28.50
C ASP A 179 2.59 -10.88 27.38
N GLN A 180 3.83 -10.85 26.90
CA GLN A 180 4.24 -10.00 25.77
C GLN A 180 3.50 -10.40 24.50
N VAL A 181 3.39 -11.68 24.18
CA VAL A 181 2.71 -12.15 22.97
C VAL A 181 1.21 -11.86 23.02
N LYS A 182 0.58 -12.03 24.19
CA LYS A 182 -0.83 -11.64 24.40
C LYS A 182 -1.04 -10.13 24.23
N LEU A 183 -0.09 -9.32 24.68
CA LEU A 183 -0.10 -7.88 24.46
C LEU A 183 0.06 -7.55 22.98
N ASN A 184 1.03 -8.17 22.31
CA ASN A 184 1.25 -8.01 20.86
C ASN A 184 -0.03 -8.29 20.06
N ARG A 185 -0.75 -9.38 20.41
CA ARG A 185 -1.99 -9.75 19.74
C ARG A 185 -3.07 -8.67 19.85
N LYS A 186 -3.13 -7.99 21.01
CA LYS A 186 -4.04 -6.86 21.22
C LYS A 186 -3.63 -5.64 20.40
N VAL A 187 -2.32 -5.35 20.35
CA VAL A 187 -1.77 -4.21 19.59
C VAL A 187 -1.96 -4.40 18.08
N ASN A 188 -1.76 -5.64 17.58
CA ASN A 188 -1.89 -5.97 16.16
C ASN A 188 -3.36 -6.09 15.69
N ALA A 189 -4.32 -6.14 16.60
CA ALA A 189 -5.73 -6.19 16.23
C ALA A 189 -6.17 -4.84 15.67
N LEU A 190 -6.73 -4.85 14.47
CA LEU A 190 -7.35 -3.66 13.89
C LEU A 190 -8.75 -3.45 14.47
N VAL A 191 -9.08 -2.21 14.81
CA VAL A 191 -10.42 -1.80 15.24
C VAL A 191 -11.32 -1.77 13.99
N ARG A 192 -12.49 -2.42 14.06
CA ARG A 192 -13.37 -2.60 12.90
C ARG A 192 -14.76 -1.97 13.05
N ASP A 193 -14.95 -1.19 14.11
CA ASP A 193 -16.22 -0.60 14.51
C ASP A 193 -16.08 0.87 14.92
N VAL A 194 -15.10 1.56 14.33
CA VAL A 194 -14.89 2.99 14.53
C VAL A 194 -16.11 3.76 14.01
N ASP A 195 -16.69 4.63 14.82
CA ASP A 195 -17.72 5.55 14.34
C ASP A 195 -17.10 6.57 13.39
N LEU A 196 -17.22 6.33 12.09
CA LEU A 196 -16.69 7.20 11.02
C LEU A 196 -17.64 8.35 10.68
N GLY A 197 -18.91 8.27 11.09
CA GLY A 197 -19.93 9.26 10.78
C GLY A 197 -20.32 9.28 9.29
N VAL A 198 -20.10 8.17 8.57
CA VAL A 198 -20.47 7.98 7.16
C VAL A 198 -21.11 6.62 6.97
N ASP A 199 -22.05 6.52 6.07
CA ASP A 199 -22.59 5.24 5.62
C ASP A 199 -21.85 4.76 4.36
N ILE A 200 -21.74 3.44 4.17
CA ILE A 200 -20.99 2.86 3.07
C ILE A 200 -21.61 3.22 1.71
N GLU A 201 -22.92 3.37 1.66
CA GLU A 201 -23.70 3.74 0.45
C GLU A 201 -23.41 5.18 0.00
N ASP A 202 -22.98 6.05 0.91
CA ASP A 202 -22.63 7.44 0.60
C ASP A 202 -21.22 7.56 -0.01
N LEU A 203 -20.40 6.51 0.09
CA LEU A 203 -19.02 6.49 -0.39
C LEU A 203 -18.97 6.24 -1.91
N THR A 204 -19.42 7.23 -2.65
CA THR A 204 -19.38 7.21 -4.11
C THR A 204 -18.34 8.17 -4.64
N PHE A 205 -17.88 7.95 -5.88
CA PHE A 205 -17.06 8.95 -6.56
C PHE A 205 -17.89 10.20 -6.81
N GLY A 206 -17.43 11.34 -6.31
CA GLY A 206 -18.01 12.64 -6.56
C GLY A 206 -17.71 13.17 -7.96
N THR A 207 -18.23 14.36 -8.26
CA THR A 207 -17.92 15.05 -9.52
C THR A 207 -16.53 15.67 -9.44
N VAL A 208 -15.76 15.53 -10.54
CA VAL A 208 -14.44 16.16 -10.66
C VAL A 208 -14.60 17.68 -10.79
N ASP A 209 -14.01 18.44 -9.86
CA ASP A 209 -13.96 19.89 -9.92
C ASP A 209 -12.74 20.35 -10.74
N VAL A 210 -12.96 20.52 -12.04
CA VAL A 210 -11.91 20.91 -12.98
C VAL A 210 -11.31 22.28 -12.63
N ALA A 211 -12.11 23.21 -12.08
CA ALA A 211 -11.64 24.56 -11.74
C ALA A 211 -10.67 24.51 -10.53
N GLN A 212 -10.98 23.70 -9.52
CA GLN A 212 -10.07 23.49 -8.39
C GLN A 212 -8.80 22.76 -8.81
N ILE A 213 -8.90 21.75 -9.69
CA ILE A 213 -7.71 21.06 -10.23
C ILE A 213 -6.85 22.05 -11.00
N ASP A 214 -7.43 22.92 -11.83
CA ASP A 214 -6.68 23.94 -12.57
C ASP A 214 -5.93 24.90 -11.64
N ALA A 215 -6.60 25.34 -10.58
CA ALA A 215 -5.97 26.21 -9.57
C ALA A 215 -4.80 25.51 -8.85
N LEU A 216 -4.99 24.25 -8.42
CA LEU A 216 -3.97 23.46 -7.76
C LEU A 216 -2.77 23.17 -8.68
N PHE A 217 -3.01 22.79 -9.94
CA PHE A 217 -1.93 22.53 -10.89
C PHE A 217 -1.12 23.77 -11.21
N LYS A 218 -1.77 24.96 -11.23
CA LYS A 218 -1.08 26.22 -11.37
C LYS A 218 -0.28 26.59 -10.12
N GLU A 219 -0.84 26.38 -8.92
CA GLU A 219 -0.20 26.62 -7.63
C GLU A 219 1.04 25.73 -7.46
N LEU A 220 0.94 24.45 -7.87
CA LEU A 220 2.00 23.46 -7.74
C LEU A 220 2.93 23.39 -8.96
N GLU A 221 2.74 24.28 -9.93
CA GLU A 221 3.52 24.33 -11.17
C GLU A 221 3.54 23.00 -11.97
N PHE A 222 2.48 22.20 -11.86
CA PHE A 222 2.37 20.96 -12.60
C PHE A 222 2.07 21.25 -14.08
N GLY A 223 2.82 20.58 -14.96
CA GLY A 223 2.70 20.77 -16.39
C GLY A 223 1.38 20.26 -16.99
N PRO A 224 0.99 20.76 -18.19
CA PRO A 224 -0.28 20.44 -18.83
C PRO A 224 -0.46 18.96 -19.16
N ARG A 225 0.64 18.23 -19.42
CA ARG A 225 0.63 16.79 -19.69
C ARG A 225 0.13 15.99 -18.47
N THR A 226 0.63 16.33 -17.27
CA THR A 226 0.19 15.69 -16.01
C THR A 226 -1.28 15.97 -15.75
N LYS A 227 -1.71 17.22 -15.93
CA LYS A 227 -3.11 17.61 -15.80
C LYS A 227 -4.02 16.83 -16.75
N SER A 228 -3.69 16.77 -18.03
CA SER A 228 -4.46 16.04 -19.04
C SER A 228 -4.61 14.56 -18.67
N ARG A 229 -3.52 13.92 -18.23
CA ARG A 229 -3.54 12.53 -17.78
C ARG A 229 -4.47 12.31 -16.58
N VAL A 230 -4.40 13.17 -15.56
CA VAL A 230 -5.25 13.08 -14.37
C VAL A 230 -6.72 13.23 -14.75
N LEU A 231 -7.07 14.27 -15.52
CA LEU A 231 -8.45 14.50 -15.95
C LEU A 231 -8.98 13.35 -16.81
N LYS A 232 -8.16 12.80 -17.73
CA LYS A 232 -8.55 11.64 -18.53
C LYS A 232 -8.87 10.43 -17.65
N THR A 233 -8.05 10.18 -16.64
CA THR A 233 -8.22 9.02 -15.72
C THR A 233 -9.53 9.14 -14.92
N PHE A 234 -9.84 10.31 -14.38
CA PHE A 234 -11.00 10.48 -13.50
C PHE A 234 -12.31 10.76 -14.25
N ASN A 235 -12.28 11.41 -15.42
CA ASN A 235 -13.50 11.62 -16.23
C ASN A 235 -14.03 10.33 -16.87
N THR A 236 -13.18 9.33 -17.15
CA THR A 236 -13.65 8.05 -17.66
C THR A 236 -14.36 7.20 -16.59
N GLY A 237 -14.04 7.39 -15.31
CA GLY A 237 -14.72 6.71 -14.18
C GLY A 237 -16.17 7.14 -13.98
N ALA A 238 -16.51 8.42 -14.23
CA ALA A 238 -17.87 8.93 -14.05
C ALA A 238 -18.87 8.39 -15.08
N LYS A 239 -18.43 7.83 -16.20
CA LYS A 239 -19.31 7.22 -17.22
C LYS A 239 -19.61 5.74 -16.98
N ALA A 240 -18.86 5.07 -16.10
CA ALA A 240 -19.03 3.64 -15.85
C ALA A 240 -20.15 3.30 -14.84
N SER A 241 -20.68 4.27 -14.10
CA SER A 241 -21.69 4.03 -13.06
C SER A 241 -23.14 4.07 -13.53
N ASN A 242 -23.45 4.29 -14.84
CA ASN A 242 -24.82 4.45 -15.35
C ASN A 242 -25.21 3.46 -16.46
N THR A 243 -24.68 2.25 -16.52
CA THR A 243 -25.20 1.22 -17.44
C THR A 243 -25.23 -0.17 -16.80
N SER A 244 -26.22 -0.37 -15.94
CA SER A 244 -26.84 -1.69 -15.77
C SER A 244 -27.97 -1.81 -16.78
N GLY A 245 -27.70 -2.47 -17.92
CA GLY A 245 -28.71 -2.71 -18.94
C GLY A 245 -28.11 -3.52 -20.10
N ALA A 246 -28.58 -4.74 -20.23
CA ALA A 246 -28.19 -5.74 -21.22
C ALA A 246 -28.17 -5.25 -22.68
N GLY A 247 -27.28 -5.83 -23.49
CA GLY A 247 -27.54 -5.95 -24.93
C GLY A 247 -26.33 -5.75 -25.84
N GLU A 248 -25.88 -6.87 -26.40
CA GLU A 248 -25.38 -7.08 -27.75
C GLU A 248 -24.08 -6.41 -28.23
N SER A 249 -23.18 -7.32 -28.54
CA SER A 249 -22.02 -7.14 -29.42
C SER A 249 -22.40 -6.53 -30.77
N THR A 250 -21.75 -5.44 -31.16
CA THR A 250 -21.44 -5.19 -32.54
C THR A 250 -20.06 -4.53 -32.64
N ASN A 251 -19.18 -5.21 -33.34
CA ASN A 251 -17.91 -4.70 -33.85
C ASN A 251 -18.16 -3.40 -34.65
N ASN A 252 -17.43 -2.35 -34.30
CA ASN A 252 -17.10 -1.28 -35.22
C ASN A 252 -15.70 -0.79 -34.93
N GLU A 253 -14.75 -1.36 -35.65
CA GLU A 253 -13.48 -0.70 -35.98
C GLU A 253 -13.84 0.51 -36.84
N GLN A 254 -13.51 1.72 -36.39
CA GLN A 254 -13.12 2.84 -37.26
C GLN A 254 -12.83 4.12 -36.46
N ASN A 255 -11.63 4.64 -36.69
CA ASN A 255 -11.20 6.04 -36.51
C ASN A 255 -11.01 6.58 -35.09
N GLU A 256 -9.94 6.19 -34.45
CA GLU A 256 -9.17 7.09 -33.61
C GLU A 256 -8.11 7.81 -34.50
N GLN A 257 -8.46 8.97 -35.00
CA GLN A 257 -7.44 9.94 -35.40
C GLN A 257 -6.90 10.58 -34.11
N ASP A 258 -5.89 9.93 -33.58
CA ASP A 258 -5.03 10.46 -32.55
C ASP A 258 -4.27 11.66 -33.17
N SER A 259 -4.57 12.87 -32.70
CA SER A 259 -3.74 14.03 -32.95
C SER A 259 -2.46 13.88 -32.12
N SER A 260 -1.61 12.94 -32.51
CA SER A 260 -0.24 12.83 -32.04
C SER A 260 0.50 14.09 -32.48
N LEU A 261 0.87 14.93 -31.52
CA LEU A 261 1.99 15.81 -31.71
C LEU A 261 3.17 14.94 -32.10
N ASP A 262 3.59 15.07 -33.35
CA ASP A 262 4.79 14.44 -33.92
C ASP A 262 6.02 14.90 -33.13
N LEU A 263 6.22 14.28 -31.96
CA LEU A 263 7.52 14.25 -31.33
C LEU A 263 8.26 13.14 -32.07
N ASN A 264 9.18 13.53 -32.93
CA ASN A 264 10.16 12.66 -33.60
C ASN A 264 11.05 12.03 -32.51
N LEU A 265 10.48 11.13 -31.71
CA LEU A 265 11.23 10.31 -30.77
C LEU A 265 11.83 9.17 -31.60
N PRO A 266 13.14 8.95 -31.51
CA PRO A 266 13.75 7.79 -32.18
C PRO A 266 13.06 6.51 -31.68
N GLU A 267 12.84 5.57 -32.58
CA GLU A 267 12.32 4.23 -32.29
C GLU A 267 13.08 3.64 -31.09
N PRO A 268 12.38 2.98 -30.16
CA PRO A 268 13.03 2.39 -28.99
C PRO A 268 14.06 1.35 -29.47
N THR A 269 15.33 1.65 -29.27
CA THR A 269 16.42 0.76 -29.63
C THR A 269 16.55 -0.31 -28.55
N SER A 270 16.35 -1.56 -28.92
CA SER A 270 16.56 -2.70 -28.03
C SER A 270 18.08 -2.90 -27.87
N ILE A 271 18.60 -2.58 -26.68
CA ILE A 271 20.01 -2.77 -26.33
C ILE A 271 20.15 -4.16 -25.70
N THR A 272 20.81 -5.08 -26.37
CA THR A 272 20.97 -6.47 -25.94
C THR A 272 22.39 -6.84 -25.50
N ALA A 273 23.36 -5.94 -25.73
CA ALA A 273 24.76 -6.14 -25.35
C ALA A 273 25.33 -4.93 -24.59
N PRO A 274 26.26 -5.12 -23.62
CA PRO A 274 26.84 -4.04 -22.82
C PRO A 274 27.55 -2.96 -23.67
N GLU A 275 28.21 -3.36 -24.75
CA GLU A 275 28.94 -2.43 -25.65
C GLU A 275 27.98 -1.48 -26.37
N GLN A 276 26.79 -1.97 -26.75
CA GLN A 276 25.74 -1.15 -27.37
C GLN A 276 25.18 -0.11 -26.41
N PHE A 277 25.15 -0.41 -25.11
CA PHE A 277 24.72 0.54 -24.09
C PHE A 277 25.70 1.69 -23.94
N ASP A 278 27.00 1.40 -23.91
CA ASP A 278 28.04 2.43 -23.79
C ASP A 278 28.09 3.36 -25.04
N GLU A 279 27.84 2.81 -26.22
CA GLU A 279 27.72 3.61 -27.47
C GLU A 279 26.43 4.45 -27.45
N TRP A 280 25.31 3.89 -26.99
CA TRP A 280 24.05 4.61 -26.87
C TRP A 280 24.15 5.77 -25.87
N VAL A 281 24.73 5.56 -24.69
CA VAL A 281 24.97 6.60 -23.68
C VAL A 281 25.86 7.72 -24.22
N LYS A 282 26.93 7.39 -24.97
CA LYS A 282 27.79 8.39 -25.61
C LYS A 282 27.06 9.22 -26.68
N ALA A 283 26.17 8.58 -27.44
CA ALA A 283 25.41 9.23 -28.52
C ALA A 283 24.26 10.11 -28.00
N HIS A 284 23.70 9.80 -26.79
CA HIS A 284 22.55 10.48 -26.23
C HIS A 284 22.88 11.28 -24.96
N ARG A 285 24.15 11.58 -24.72
CA ARG A 285 24.59 12.41 -23.58
C ARG A 285 24.10 13.84 -23.77
N VAL A 286 23.12 14.25 -22.96
CA VAL A 286 22.65 15.63 -22.91
C VAL A 286 23.45 16.38 -21.87
N GLU A 287 24.21 17.40 -22.26
CA GLU A 287 24.83 18.33 -21.32
C GLU A 287 23.75 19.28 -20.79
N VAL A 288 23.33 19.07 -19.55
CA VAL A 288 22.46 20.03 -18.85
C VAL A 288 23.34 21.10 -18.22
N LYS A 289 23.39 22.29 -18.81
CA LYS A 289 24.03 23.45 -18.18
C LYS A 289 23.12 24.03 -17.11
N VAL A 290 23.44 23.77 -15.85
CA VAL A 290 22.85 24.49 -14.73
C VAL A 290 23.63 25.79 -14.53
N PRO A 291 22.99 26.97 -14.36
CA PRO A 291 23.72 28.23 -14.13
C PRO A 291 24.50 28.11 -12.83
N GLY A 292 25.83 28.00 -12.93
CA GLY A 292 26.75 28.06 -11.81
C GLY A 292 27.61 26.85 -11.51
N GLU A 293 27.27 25.63 -11.92
CA GLU A 293 28.10 24.44 -11.70
C GLU A 293 27.88 23.37 -12.76
N ILE A 294 28.96 22.71 -13.18
CA ILE A 294 28.89 21.52 -14.03
C ILE A 294 28.79 20.32 -13.10
N ALA A 295 27.64 19.67 -13.06
CA ALA A 295 27.49 18.40 -12.35
C ALA A 295 27.82 17.24 -13.31
N ASP A 296 28.91 16.53 -13.04
CA ASP A 296 29.20 15.27 -13.68
C ASP A 296 28.35 14.17 -13.02
N PHE A 297 27.41 13.59 -13.78
CA PHE A 297 26.69 12.39 -13.35
C PHE A 297 27.53 11.15 -13.67
N THR A 298 28.08 10.52 -12.64
CA THR A 298 28.65 9.18 -12.75
C THR A 298 27.57 8.14 -12.52
N VAL A 299 27.42 7.21 -13.46
CA VAL A 299 26.62 5.99 -13.28
C VAL A 299 27.36 5.11 -12.29
N SER A 300 26.85 4.97 -11.07
CA SER A 300 27.41 4.04 -10.09
C SER A 300 26.87 2.63 -10.33
N ASP A 301 27.78 1.67 -10.39
CA ASP A 301 27.48 0.24 -10.43
C ASP A 301 26.76 -0.18 -9.13
N TYR A 302 25.49 -0.58 -9.24
CA TYR A 302 24.81 -1.29 -8.17
C TYR A 302 24.92 -2.80 -8.41
N GLY A 303 25.80 -3.41 -7.66
CA GLY A 303 25.95 -4.81 -7.29
C GLY A 303 25.58 -5.89 -8.30
N ASP A 304 26.45 -6.82 -8.51
CA ASP A 304 26.44 -8.15 -9.15
C ASP A 304 26.33 -8.28 -10.69
N GLY A 305 26.35 -7.20 -11.44
CA GLY A 305 26.60 -7.30 -12.90
C GLY A 305 25.47 -7.87 -13.79
N SER A 306 24.25 -8.11 -13.29
CA SER A 306 23.22 -8.79 -14.11
C SER A 306 22.08 -7.93 -14.62
N GLN A 307 21.88 -6.68 -14.16
CA GLN A 307 20.90 -5.76 -14.78
C GLN A 307 21.32 -4.29 -14.61
N ARG A 308 21.58 -3.62 -15.71
CA ARG A 308 21.82 -2.16 -15.78
C ARG A 308 20.52 -1.48 -16.19
N HIS A 309 20.00 -0.61 -15.36
CA HIS A 309 18.85 0.24 -15.68
C HIS A 309 19.32 1.69 -15.88
N ALA A 310 19.02 2.27 -17.04
CA ALA A 310 19.18 3.70 -17.27
C ALA A 310 17.89 4.41 -16.83
N ILE A 311 18.03 5.38 -15.91
CA ILE A 311 16.94 6.29 -15.54
C ILE A 311 17.20 7.60 -16.27
N CYS A 312 16.36 7.93 -17.25
CA CYS A 312 16.26 9.28 -17.79
C CYS A 312 15.22 10.04 -16.98
N GLY A 313 15.66 11.13 -16.30
CA GLY A 313 14.84 12.06 -15.58
C GLY A 313 14.01 12.97 -16.50
#